data_8df8d76bd45f20df4afc8adf737d6bdc
#
_entry.id   8df8d76bd45f20df4afc8adf737d6bdc
#
_cell.length_a   1.000
_cell.length_b   1.000
_cell.length_c   1.000
_cell.angle_alpha   90.00
_cell.angle_beta   90.00
_cell.angle_gamma   90.00
#
_symmetry.space_group_name_H-M   'P 1'
#
loop_
_entity.id
_entity.type
_entity.pdbx_description
1 polymer ?
#
loop_
_entity_poly.entity_id
_entity_poly.type
_entity_poly.pdbx_seq_one_letter_code
_entity_poly.pdbx_strand_id
1 'polypeptide(L)'
;AVIEMTNKPAGQPIGSSKRNSRRNFIKTTSGVVAAGAAVSPAIGWSALKAEEPSRVLIVVGPSKHPPGTHEVAAGGRLMKHGLEHMENLSGVKMDVVEAWPEKSLRDTASTIVFIGDMFPPNRFPNPQQNLAYLDTMMRRGVGIVCVHYATGLHGKDVKPDGDHPLLRWMGGYFANRSCPHHESIAKIFSDATITPAARKHPVSRGWNEFTLHDEPYINNYFGADGNQLAPNVTALATSMLPPESPKRETVAWCVERPDSGRGFGIVMPHFYKNWRVEDLRRLILNGIVWTAKIQVPPGGVRTESPNLTDFNPESVEFVRRPAKPKYP
;
A
#
# COMPACT_ATOMS: atom_id res chain seq x y z
N ALA A 1 34.07 -48.73 -13.95
CA ALA A 1 33.57 -49.79 -13.12
C ALA A 1 32.28 -49.27 -12.47
N VAL A 2 31.12 -49.49 -12.96
CA VAL A 2 30.24 -50.65 -13.15
C VAL A 2 29.97 -51.39 -11.83
N ILE A 3 28.73 -51.47 -11.52
CA ILE A 3 27.86 -52.52 -10.97
C ILE A 3 26.82 -51.80 -10.07
N GLU A 4 25.58 -51.61 -10.42
CA GLU A 4 24.43 -52.48 -10.74
C GLU A 4 23.76 -53.16 -9.53
N MET A 5 22.48 -52.87 -9.41
CA MET A 5 21.30 -53.75 -9.10
C MET A 5 21.17 -54.27 -7.66
N THR A 6 20.02 -54.39 -7.07
CA THR A 6 18.66 -54.88 -7.36
C THR A 6 17.88 -54.80 -6.03
N ASN A 7 16.64 -54.69 -5.80
CA ASN A 7 15.40 -55.27 -6.20
C ASN A 7 14.32 -55.04 -5.10
N LYS A 8 13.10 -54.79 -5.51
CA LYS A 8 11.83 -54.96 -4.77
C LYS A 8 11.54 -56.45 -4.48
N PRO A 9 10.58 -56.84 -3.60
CA PRO A 9 9.14 -56.70 -3.86
C PRO A 9 8.25 -56.48 -2.59
N ALA A 10 7.11 -55.83 -2.73
CA ALA A 10 5.72 -56.29 -2.86
C ALA A 10 5.13 -57.10 -1.68
N GLY A 11 3.94 -56.64 -1.21
CA GLY A 11 3.02 -57.42 -0.38
C GLY A 11 1.85 -56.65 0.18
N GLN A 12 0.73 -56.58 -0.55
CA GLN A 12 -0.62 -56.49 0.00
C GLN A 12 -1.10 -57.88 0.44
N PRO A 13 -2.21 -58.11 1.20
CA PRO A 13 -3.56 -57.63 0.89
C PRO A 13 -4.58 -57.46 2.08
N ILE A 14 -5.65 -56.79 1.77
CA ILE A 14 -7.11 -57.12 1.96
C ILE A 14 -7.64 -57.43 3.37
N GLY A 15 -8.70 -56.69 3.75
CA GLY A 15 -9.61 -57.04 4.84
C GLY A 15 -10.80 -56.10 4.92
N SER A 16 -11.83 -56.44 4.31
CA SER A 16 -13.19 -56.12 4.07
C SER A 16 -14.12 -56.04 5.32
N SER A 17 -15.20 -55.24 5.18
CA SER A 17 -16.58 -55.55 5.65
C SER A 17 -16.97 -55.24 7.10
N LYS A 18 -17.90 -54.30 7.36
CA LYS A 18 -19.33 -54.58 7.45
C LYS A 18 -20.18 -53.33 7.81
N ARG A 19 -21.18 -53.11 6.99
CA ARG A 19 -22.40 -52.33 7.31
C ARG A 19 -23.10 -52.96 8.50
N ASN A 20 -23.72 -52.13 9.35
CA ASN A 20 -24.97 -52.48 10.02
C ASN A 20 -25.88 -51.26 10.19
N SER A 21 -26.97 -51.37 9.49
CA SER A 21 -28.19 -50.60 9.64
C SER A 21 -28.98 -51.20 10.82
N ARG A 22 -29.56 -50.36 11.67
CA ARG A 22 -30.81 -50.72 12.39
C ARG A 22 -31.68 -49.50 12.60
N ARG A 23 -32.85 -49.64 12.05
CA ARG A 23 -34.07 -48.84 12.19
C ARG A 23 -34.78 -49.18 13.53
N ASN A 24 -35.65 -48.21 13.91
CA ASN A 24 -36.84 -48.31 14.71
C ASN A 24 -36.75 -48.30 16.25
N PHE A 25 -37.37 -47.31 16.92
CA PHE A 25 -38.75 -47.52 17.47
C PHE A 25 -39.32 -46.21 18.01
N ILE A 26 -40.51 -45.88 17.52
CA ILE A 26 -41.43 -44.86 18.05
C ILE A 26 -42.06 -45.40 19.32
N LYS A 27 -42.11 -44.62 20.40
CA LYS A 27 -43.11 -44.75 21.47
C LYS A 27 -43.67 -43.40 21.86
N THR A 28 -44.88 -43.17 21.49
CA THR A 28 -45.80 -42.17 21.99
C THR A 28 -46.17 -42.47 23.45
N THR A 29 -46.06 -41.44 24.31
CA THR A 29 -46.81 -41.38 25.56
C THR A 29 -47.29 -39.95 25.75
N SER A 30 -48.63 -39.83 25.78
CA SER A 30 -49.36 -38.62 26.13
C SER A 30 -49.31 -38.40 27.65
N GLY A 31 -49.22 -37.11 28.06
CA GLY A 31 -49.50 -36.84 29.45
C GLY A 31 -49.09 -35.45 29.94
N VAL A 32 -50.08 -34.64 30.22
CA VAL A 32 -50.15 -33.54 31.19
C VAL A 32 -49.64 -32.16 30.76
N VAL A 33 -50.60 -31.28 30.53
CA VAL A 33 -50.49 -29.84 30.41
C VAL A 33 -50.18 -29.25 31.80
N ALA A 34 -49.04 -28.59 31.90
CA ALA A 34 -48.75 -27.64 32.99
C ALA A 34 -48.52 -26.27 32.35
N ALA A 35 -49.43 -25.34 32.66
CA ALA A 35 -49.26 -23.93 32.27
C ALA A 35 -48.08 -23.31 32.99
N GLY A 36 -46.93 -23.23 32.33
CA GLY A 36 -45.76 -22.50 32.79
C GLY A 36 -45.69 -21.19 32.00
N ALA A 37 -45.69 -20.07 32.70
CA ALA A 37 -45.51 -18.74 32.14
C ALA A 37 -44.15 -18.69 31.38
N ALA A 38 -44.22 -18.54 30.06
CA ALA A 38 -43.07 -18.33 29.23
C ALA A 38 -42.52 -16.91 29.49
N VAL A 39 -41.46 -16.83 30.29
CA VAL A 39 -40.57 -15.64 30.32
C VAL A 39 -39.76 -15.70 29.03
N SER A 40 -40.18 -14.97 28.03
CA SER A 40 -39.36 -14.73 26.85
C SER A 40 -38.10 -13.95 27.27
N PRO A 41 -36.90 -14.47 27.07
CA PRO A 41 -35.73 -13.62 27.18
C PRO A 41 -35.83 -12.56 26.08
N ALA A 42 -36.01 -11.30 26.48
CA ALA A 42 -35.79 -10.17 25.58
C ALA A 42 -34.33 -10.27 25.12
N ILE A 43 -34.10 -10.82 23.93
CA ILE A 43 -32.84 -10.70 23.23
C ILE A 43 -32.73 -9.20 22.93
N GLY A 44 -31.97 -8.52 23.82
CA GLY A 44 -31.57 -7.15 23.56
C GLY A 44 -30.79 -7.13 22.25
N TRP A 45 -31.42 -6.63 21.20
CA TRP A 45 -30.71 -6.20 20.00
C TRP A 45 -29.81 -5.06 20.44
N SER A 46 -28.57 -5.38 20.83
CA SER A 46 -27.51 -4.39 20.80
C SER A 46 -27.48 -3.88 19.38
N ALA A 47 -27.95 -2.67 19.16
CA ALA A 47 -27.78 -1.99 17.89
C ALA A 47 -26.31 -2.10 17.54
N LEU A 48 -25.98 -2.83 16.47
CA LEU A 48 -24.64 -2.87 15.92
C LEU A 48 -24.27 -1.40 15.70
N LYS A 49 -23.31 -0.90 16.50
CA LYS A 49 -22.79 0.44 16.35
C LYS A 49 -22.30 0.48 14.90
N ALA A 50 -22.90 1.35 14.09
CA ALA A 50 -22.45 1.52 12.71
C ALA A 50 -20.95 1.77 12.78
N GLU A 51 -20.16 0.94 12.12
CA GLU A 51 -18.72 1.08 12.07
C GLU A 51 -18.46 2.44 11.44
N GLU A 52 -17.74 3.31 12.15
CA GLU A 52 -17.40 4.64 11.63
C GLU A 52 -16.70 4.48 10.29
N PRO A 53 -17.10 5.24 9.26
CA PRO A 53 -16.54 5.10 7.94
C PRO A 53 -15.02 5.33 7.98
N SER A 54 -14.28 4.45 7.34
CA SER A 54 -12.82 4.60 7.23
C SER A 54 -12.47 5.93 6.58
N ARG A 55 -11.54 6.67 7.20
CA ARG A 55 -11.08 7.98 6.70
C ARG A 55 -9.68 7.87 6.12
N VAL A 56 -9.52 8.27 4.88
CA VAL A 56 -8.24 8.44 4.19
C VAL A 56 -7.84 9.91 4.24
N LEU A 57 -6.70 10.22 4.83
CA LEU A 57 -6.16 11.57 4.94
C LEU A 57 -4.99 11.72 3.96
N ILE A 58 -5.18 12.47 2.88
CA ILE A 58 -4.15 12.75 1.88
C ILE A 58 -3.48 14.07 2.22
N VAL A 59 -2.17 14.03 2.43
CA VAL A 59 -1.34 15.19 2.77
C VAL A 59 -0.40 15.48 1.61
N VAL A 60 -0.63 16.61 0.98
CA VAL A 60 0.16 17.12 -0.14
C VAL A 60 1.29 17.97 0.40
N GLY A 61 2.52 17.54 0.20
CA GLY A 61 3.71 18.30 0.52
C GLY A 61 4.11 19.29 -0.60
N PRO A 62 5.09 20.15 -0.33
CA PRO A 62 5.59 21.06 -1.35
C PRO A 62 6.29 20.31 -2.49
N SER A 63 6.23 20.89 -3.70
CA SER A 63 7.05 20.47 -4.85
C SER A 63 7.67 21.66 -5.54
N LYS A 64 8.86 21.45 -6.13
CA LYS A 64 9.59 22.43 -6.96
C LYS A 64 10.00 21.85 -8.31
N HIS A 65 9.44 20.72 -8.68
CA HIS A 65 9.72 20.07 -9.95
C HIS A 65 9.10 20.83 -11.14
N PRO A 66 9.57 20.60 -12.37
CA PRO A 66 8.99 21.21 -13.56
C PRO A 66 7.54 20.78 -13.79
N PRO A 67 6.71 21.60 -14.48
CA PRO A 67 5.36 21.24 -14.85
C PRO A 67 5.29 19.92 -15.60
N GLY A 68 4.26 19.12 -15.31
CA GLY A 68 4.09 17.76 -15.87
C GLY A 68 4.87 16.68 -15.16
N THR A 69 5.68 17.05 -14.11
CA THR A 69 6.31 16.12 -13.18
C THR A 69 5.90 16.50 -11.77
N HIS A 70 5.88 15.56 -10.81
CA HIS A 70 5.52 15.84 -9.41
C HIS A 70 4.35 16.84 -9.23
N GLU A 71 3.30 16.71 -10.06
CA GLU A 71 2.07 17.48 -9.93
C GLU A 71 1.32 17.05 -8.65
N VAL A 72 1.96 17.30 -7.49
CA VAL A 72 1.58 16.70 -6.21
C VAL A 72 0.18 17.10 -5.77
N ALA A 73 -0.22 18.36 -6.00
CA ALA A 73 -1.56 18.83 -5.67
C ALA A 73 -2.62 18.18 -6.58
N ALA A 74 -2.36 18.12 -7.88
CA ALA A 74 -3.22 17.42 -8.84
C ALA A 74 -3.29 15.92 -8.54
N GLY A 75 -2.16 15.28 -8.21
CA GLY A 75 -2.10 13.88 -7.79
C GLY A 75 -2.92 13.61 -6.52
N GLY A 76 -2.87 14.51 -5.54
CA GLY A 76 -3.69 14.42 -4.33
C GLY A 76 -5.19 14.48 -4.63
N ARG A 77 -5.63 15.44 -5.47
CA ARG A 77 -7.02 15.56 -5.94
C ARG A 77 -7.46 14.35 -6.77
N LEU A 78 -6.58 13.83 -7.64
CA LEU A 78 -6.85 12.64 -8.43
C LEU A 78 -7.04 11.40 -7.56
N MET A 79 -6.16 11.17 -6.57
CA MET A 79 -6.33 10.06 -5.61
C MET A 79 -7.64 10.19 -4.83
N LYS A 80 -7.99 11.40 -4.36
CA LYS A 80 -9.27 11.66 -3.71
C LYS A 80 -10.43 11.29 -4.63
N HIS A 81 -10.44 11.81 -5.86
CA HIS A 81 -11.46 11.51 -6.85
C HIS A 81 -11.59 10.01 -7.11
N GLY A 82 -10.47 9.32 -7.33
CA GLY A 82 -10.48 7.87 -7.55
C GLY A 82 -11.08 7.09 -6.38
N LEU A 83 -10.81 7.50 -5.14
CA LEU A 83 -11.39 6.88 -3.94
C LEU A 83 -12.87 7.23 -3.72
N GLU A 84 -13.33 8.43 -4.13
CA GLU A 84 -14.73 8.83 -4.04
C GLU A 84 -15.60 8.16 -5.10
N HIS A 85 -15.02 7.81 -6.25
CA HIS A 85 -15.73 7.24 -7.40
C HIS A 85 -15.34 5.78 -7.67
N MET A 86 -15.04 5.03 -6.60
CA MET A 86 -14.83 3.60 -6.73
C MET A 86 -16.12 2.89 -7.13
N GLU A 87 -16.12 2.16 -8.25
CA GLU A 87 -17.29 1.44 -8.76
C GLU A 87 -17.69 0.25 -7.90
N ASN A 88 -16.75 -0.34 -7.19
CA ASN A 88 -16.91 -1.61 -6.48
C ASN A 88 -16.56 -1.56 -4.98
N LEU A 89 -16.47 -0.36 -4.42
CA LEU A 89 -16.23 -0.12 -2.99
C LEU A 89 -16.87 1.22 -2.59
N SER A 90 -17.44 1.31 -1.39
CA SER A 90 -18.09 2.52 -0.87
C SER A 90 -17.81 2.71 0.62
N GLY A 91 -18.27 3.83 1.19
CA GLY A 91 -18.17 4.09 2.63
C GLY A 91 -16.80 4.56 3.11
N VAL A 92 -15.98 5.11 2.23
CA VAL A 92 -14.68 5.71 2.56
C VAL A 92 -14.82 7.24 2.53
N LYS A 93 -14.36 7.92 3.58
CA LYS A 93 -14.26 9.38 3.62
C LYS A 93 -12.85 9.82 3.27
N MET A 94 -12.70 10.88 2.48
CA MET A 94 -11.42 11.41 2.06
C MET A 94 -11.27 12.88 2.38
N ASP A 95 -10.12 13.24 2.93
CA ASP A 95 -9.68 14.62 3.10
C ASP A 95 -8.35 14.83 2.37
N VAL A 96 -8.21 15.98 1.71
CA VAL A 96 -6.94 16.41 1.09
C VAL A 96 -6.54 17.72 1.73
N VAL A 97 -5.32 17.80 2.21
CA VAL A 97 -4.74 19.01 2.82
C VAL A 97 -3.37 19.31 2.25
N GLU A 98 -3.04 20.58 2.08
CA GLU A 98 -1.75 21.07 1.56
C GLU A 98 -0.86 21.67 2.69
N ALA A 99 -1.19 21.31 3.92
CA ALA A 99 -0.44 21.70 5.13
C ALA A 99 -0.39 20.51 6.10
N TRP A 100 0.36 20.65 7.19
CA TRP A 100 0.31 19.66 8.26
C TRP A 100 -1.13 19.58 8.81
N PRO A 101 -1.77 18.39 8.81
CA PRO A 101 -3.17 18.28 9.14
C PRO A 101 -3.47 18.60 10.60
N GLU A 102 -4.65 19.14 10.83
CA GLU A 102 -5.17 19.41 12.17
C GLU A 102 -5.37 18.13 12.99
N LYS A 103 -5.41 18.29 14.33
CA LYS A 103 -5.58 17.18 15.27
C LYS A 103 -6.83 16.34 14.98
N SER A 104 -7.96 16.99 14.71
CA SER A 104 -9.24 16.35 14.41
C SER A 104 -9.17 15.37 13.23
N LEU A 105 -8.46 15.74 12.16
CA LEU A 105 -8.23 14.88 11.00
C LEU A 105 -7.28 13.72 11.32
N ARG A 106 -6.18 14.01 12.03
CA ARG A 106 -5.21 12.97 12.43
C ARG A 106 -5.80 11.94 13.38
N ASP A 107 -6.67 12.37 14.30
CA ASP A 107 -7.26 11.49 15.31
C ASP A 107 -8.26 10.50 14.71
N THR A 108 -8.91 10.87 13.61
CA THR A 108 -9.94 10.06 12.93
C THR A 108 -9.44 9.32 11.70
N ALA A 109 -8.19 9.54 11.27
CA ALA A 109 -7.63 8.89 10.10
C ALA A 109 -7.44 7.38 10.33
N SER A 110 -7.89 6.57 9.37
CA SER A 110 -7.59 5.14 9.26
C SER A 110 -6.26 4.91 8.55
N THR A 111 -5.93 5.78 7.59
CA THR A 111 -4.64 5.81 6.90
C THR A 111 -4.28 7.25 6.53
N ILE A 112 -2.97 7.55 6.50
CA ILE A 112 -2.44 8.81 6.02
C ILE A 112 -1.61 8.57 4.77
N VAL A 113 -1.86 9.36 3.72
CA VAL A 113 -1.20 9.26 2.41
C VAL A 113 -0.37 10.51 2.19
N PHE A 114 0.89 10.35 1.87
CA PHE A 114 1.80 11.44 1.53
C PHE A 114 2.14 11.45 0.05
N ILE A 115 2.05 12.63 -0.55
CA ILE A 115 2.56 12.95 -1.89
C ILE A 115 3.25 14.31 -1.82
N GLY A 116 4.49 14.43 -2.31
CA GLY A 116 5.29 15.64 -2.21
C GLY A 116 6.75 15.39 -2.53
N ASP A 117 7.56 16.45 -2.58
CA ASP A 117 9.01 16.32 -2.72
C ASP A 117 9.64 15.97 -1.38
N MET A 118 10.20 14.77 -1.28
CA MET A 118 10.70 14.17 -0.06
C MET A 118 9.58 13.88 0.94
N PHE A 119 9.89 13.21 2.04
CA PHE A 119 8.89 12.87 3.05
C PHE A 119 8.25 14.14 3.65
N PRO A 120 6.98 14.43 3.34
CA PRO A 120 6.35 15.72 3.65
C PRO A 120 6.40 16.13 5.12
N PRO A 121 6.28 15.24 6.12
CA PRO A 121 6.41 15.62 7.53
C PRO A 121 7.70 16.35 7.88
N ASN A 122 8.80 16.05 7.16
CA ASN A 122 10.09 16.72 7.32
C ASN A 122 10.17 18.06 6.56
N ARG A 123 9.18 18.37 5.74
CA ARG A 123 9.11 19.57 4.87
C ARG A 123 8.17 20.65 5.41
N PHE A 124 7.23 20.26 6.26
CA PHE A 124 6.36 21.21 6.97
C PHE A 124 7.07 21.82 8.19
N PRO A 125 6.57 22.94 8.72
CA PRO A 125 7.06 23.50 9.99
C PRO A 125 7.02 22.46 11.12
N ASN A 126 7.98 22.54 12.04
CA ASN A 126 8.10 21.68 13.22
C ASN A 126 8.24 20.16 12.91
N PRO A 127 9.21 19.73 12.08
CA PRO A 127 9.32 18.35 11.62
C PRO A 127 9.42 17.33 12.75
N GLN A 128 10.13 17.62 13.82
CA GLN A 128 10.25 16.72 14.97
C GLN A 128 8.89 16.48 15.64
N GLN A 129 8.08 17.54 15.79
CA GLN A 129 6.73 17.42 16.34
C GLN A 129 5.80 16.63 15.38
N ASN A 130 5.93 16.86 14.07
CA ASN A 130 5.18 16.11 13.06
C ASN A 130 5.49 14.61 13.14
N LEU A 131 6.76 14.25 13.27
CA LEU A 131 7.18 12.85 13.46
C LEU A 131 6.63 12.26 14.78
N ALA A 132 6.63 13.02 15.86
CA ALA A 132 6.04 12.57 17.13
C ALA A 132 4.52 12.32 17.03
N TYR A 133 3.80 13.18 16.30
CA TYR A 133 2.39 12.95 16.00
C TYR A 133 2.17 11.70 15.15
N LEU A 134 2.97 11.51 14.11
CA LEU A 134 2.91 10.29 13.29
C LEU A 134 3.19 9.04 14.13
N ASP A 135 4.19 9.09 14.98
CA ASP A 135 4.51 7.95 15.85
C ASP A 135 3.31 7.58 16.76
N THR A 136 2.59 8.60 17.25
CA THR A 136 1.34 8.38 18.00
C THR A 136 0.24 7.76 17.13
N MET A 137 0.09 8.19 15.87
CA MET A 137 -0.85 7.59 14.91
C MET A 137 -0.47 6.15 14.59
N MET A 138 0.82 5.89 14.32
CA MET A 138 1.31 4.54 14.02
C MET A 138 1.06 3.58 15.18
N ARG A 139 1.34 3.97 16.43
CA ARG A 139 1.03 3.14 17.62
C ARG A 139 -0.45 2.81 17.77
N ARG A 140 -1.35 3.60 17.20
CA ARG A 140 -2.80 3.27 17.13
C ARG A 140 -3.14 2.35 15.95
N GLY A 141 -2.14 1.91 15.17
CA GLY A 141 -2.33 1.06 14.02
C GLY A 141 -2.87 1.79 12.78
N VAL A 142 -2.72 3.13 12.71
CA VAL A 142 -3.06 3.90 11.50
C VAL A 142 -2.16 3.51 10.34
N GLY A 143 -2.71 3.38 9.14
CA GLY A 143 -1.95 3.08 7.93
C GLY A 143 -1.10 4.27 7.47
N ILE A 144 -0.03 4.00 6.70
CA ILE A 144 0.80 5.02 6.06
C ILE A 144 1.08 4.66 4.61
N VAL A 145 0.96 5.64 3.73
CA VAL A 145 1.27 5.52 2.29
C VAL A 145 2.20 6.65 1.88
N CYS A 146 3.22 6.33 1.10
CA CYS A 146 4.05 7.35 0.45
C CYS A 146 4.11 7.08 -1.05
N VAL A 147 3.80 8.11 -1.84
CA VAL A 147 3.78 8.04 -3.31
C VAL A 147 4.96 8.81 -3.88
N HIS A 148 5.71 8.15 -4.74
CA HIS A 148 6.87 8.63 -5.46
C HIS A 148 7.90 9.29 -4.52
N TYR A 149 8.21 10.57 -4.70
CA TYR A 149 9.26 11.24 -3.94
C TYR A 149 8.91 11.46 -2.46
N ALA A 150 7.64 11.29 -2.07
CA ALA A 150 7.28 11.24 -0.65
C ALA A 150 7.87 10.03 0.10
N THR A 151 8.41 9.04 -0.60
CA THR A 151 9.21 7.95 -0.02
C THR A 151 10.61 8.40 0.41
N GLY A 152 11.06 9.61 0.02
CA GLY A 152 12.45 10.05 0.11
C GLY A 152 12.84 10.70 1.43
N LEU A 153 14.10 10.48 1.84
CA LEU A 153 14.72 11.13 3.01
C LEU A 153 16.04 11.79 2.62
N HIS A 154 16.33 12.96 3.18
CA HIS A 154 17.64 13.59 3.12
C HIS A 154 18.58 13.10 4.23
N GLY A 155 19.88 13.11 4.01
CA GLY A 155 20.87 12.72 5.01
C GLY A 155 20.77 13.50 6.33
N LYS A 156 20.33 14.76 6.29
CA LYS A 156 20.08 15.57 7.51
C LYS A 156 18.88 15.10 8.34
N ASP A 157 17.95 14.33 7.74
CA ASP A 157 16.72 13.86 8.37
C ASP A 157 16.88 12.42 8.90
N VAL A 158 18.01 11.75 8.60
CA VAL A 158 18.27 10.35 8.90
C VAL A 158 19.52 10.24 9.77
N LYS A 159 19.57 9.27 10.67
CA LYS A 159 20.79 8.96 11.41
C LYS A 159 21.88 8.42 10.47
N PRO A 160 23.17 8.52 10.83
CA PRO A 160 24.28 8.02 10.00
C PRO A 160 24.18 6.54 9.63
N ASP A 161 23.50 5.73 10.44
CA ASP A 161 23.26 4.29 10.22
C ASP A 161 22.00 3.98 9.38
N GLY A 162 21.26 5.00 8.95
CA GLY A 162 20.02 4.86 8.20
C GLY A 162 18.76 4.69 9.04
N ASP A 163 18.87 4.72 10.38
CA ASP A 163 17.67 4.63 11.22
C ASP A 163 16.81 5.88 11.09
N HIS A 164 15.55 5.66 10.72
CA HIS A 164 14.50 6.66 10.67
C HIS A 164 13.14 5.99 10.94
N PRO A 165 12.21 6.66 11.64
CA PRO A 165 10.88 6.08 11.88
C PRO A 165 10.15 5.58 10.63
N LEU A 166 10.32 6.24 9.48
CA LEU A 166 9.72 5.85 8.21
C LEU A 166 10.12 4.43 7.79
N LEU A 167 11.36 3.99 8.05
CA LEU A 167 11.79 2.63 7.78
C LEU A 167 10.92 1.60 8.52
N ARG A 168 10.60 1.88 9.78
CA ARG A 168 9.74 1.00 10.60
C ARG A 168 8.26 1.09 10.19
N TRP A 169 7.80 2.27 9.77
CA TRP A 169 6.39 2.50 9.45
C TRP A 169 6.00 2.02 8.06
N MET A 170 6.92 2.12 7.10
CA MET A 170 6.67 1.83 5.68
C MET A 170 7.49 0.64 5.15
N GLY A 171 8.55 0.22 5.86
CA GLY A 171 9.36 -0.94 5.48
C GLY A 171 10.56 -0.62 4.56
N GLY A 172 10.69 0.62 4.10
CA GLY A 172 11.76 1.07 3.22
C GLY A 172 11.60 2.52 2.83
N TYR A 173 12.62 3.10 2.21
CA TYR A 173 12.58 4.48 1.71
C TYR A 173 13.61 4.75 0.59
N PHE A 174 13.42 5.82 -0.14
CA PHE A 174 14.41 6.37 -1.07
C PHE A 174 15.46 7.16 -0.28
N ALA A 175 16.69 6.66 -0.20
CA ALA A 175 17.81 7.36 0.43
C ALA A 175 18.41 8.33 -0.57
N ASN A 176 18.20 9.64 -0.36
CA ASN A 176 18.79 10.67 -1.23
C ASN A 176 20.32 10.61 -1.18
N ARG A 177 21.00 11.04 -2.25
CA ARG A 177 22.46 11.08 -2.39
C ARG A 177 23.22 11.77 -1.24
N SER A 178 22.52 12.54 -0.41
CA SER A 178 23.10 13.15 0.80
C SER A 178 23.12 12.21 2.01
N CYS A 179 22.51 11.03 1.91
CA CYS A 179 22.52 10.04 2.98
C CYS A 179 23.88 9.33 3.05
N PRO A 180 24.51 9.26 4.24
CA PRO A 180 25.87 8.68 4.33
C PRO A 180 25.88 7.14 4.29
N HIS A 181 24.77 6.50 4.60
CA HIS A 181 24.66 5.04 4.76
C HIS A 181 24.26 4.32 3.46
N HIS A 182 23.60 5.01 2.52
CA HIS A 182 23.06 4.42 1.30
C HIS A 182 22.70 5.50 0.27
N GLU A 183 22.76 5.17 -1.02
CA GLU A 183 22.30 6.04 -2.09
C GLU A 183 21.32 5.29 -3.00
N SER A 184 20.06 5.69 -2.97
CA SER A 184 19.08 5.29 -3.96
C SER A 184 19.23 6.13 -5.23
N ILE A 185 18.85 5.58 -6.37
CA ILE A 185 19.06 6.19 -7.68
C ILE A 185 17.74 6.65 -8.27
N ALA A 186 17.66 7.94 -8.62
CA ALA A 186 16.60 8.54 -9.40
C ALA A 186 17.08 8.70 -10.85
N LYS A 187 16.48 7.97 -11.79
CA LYS A 187 16.81 7.98 -13.21
C LYS A 187 15.55 7.73 -14.03
N ILE A 188 15.36 8.53 -15.08
CA ILE A 188 14.26 8.33 -16.03
C ILE A 188 14.63 7.16 -16.95
N PHE A 189 13.69 6.22 -17.08
CA PHE A 189 13.77 5.09 -18.00
C PHE A 189 12.69 5.24 -19.07
N SER A 190 13.04 5.02 -20.35
CA SER A 190 12.08 5.09 -21.45
C SER A 190 11.01 4.02 -21.36
N ASP A 191 11.40 2.82 -20.87
CA ASP A 191 10.58 1.61 -20.91
C ASP A 191 10.78 0.81 -19.61
N ALA A 192 10.32 1.36 -18.48
CA ALA A 192 10.32 0.64 -17.20
C ALA A 192 9.13 -0.33 -17.16
N THR A 193 9.39 -1.63 -17.27
CA THR A 193 8.36 -2.66 -17.13
C THR A 193 8.16 -3.01 -15.66
N ILE A 194 6.95 -2.83 -15.18
CA ILE A 194 6.53 -3.02 -13.79
C ILE A 194 5.78 -4.34 -13.68
N THR A 195 6.37 -5.30 -12.98
CA THR A 195 5.87 -6.67 -12.88
C THR A 195 5.34 -6.97 -11.48
N PRO A 196 4.13 -7.58 -11.33
CA PRO A 196 3.62 -8.03 -10.03
C PRO A 196 4.52 -9.09 -9.40
N ALA A 197 5.04 -8.81 -8.19
CA ALA A 197 5.92 -9.72 -7.45
C ALA A 197 5.15 -10.61 -6.46
N ALA A 198 4.10 -10.11 -5.82
CA ALA A 198 3.30 -10.81 -4.83
C ALA A 198 1.83 -10.96 -5.30
N ARG A 199 1.59 -11.78 -6.34
CA ARG A 199 0.27 -11.91 -7.00
C ARG A 199 -0.89 -12.30 -6.07
N LYS A 200 -0.63 -12.98 -4.95
CA LYS A 200 -1.65 -13.39 -3.97
C LYS A 200 -1.99 -12.27 -2.96
N HIS A 201 -1.16 -11.25 -2.87
CA HIS A 201 -1.37 -10.15 -1.92
C HIS A 201 -2.58 -9.29 -2.34
N PRO A 202 -3.43 -8.83 -1.40
CA PRO A 202 -4.61 -8.01 -1.75
C PRO A 202 -4.28 -6.78 -2.60
N VAL A 203 -3.17 -6.10 -2.37
CA VAL A 203 -2.73 -4.94 -3.15
C VAL A 203 -2.41 -5.29 -4.60
N SER A 204 -2.09 -6.56 -4.89
CA SER A 204 -1.79 -7.03 -6.26
C SER A 204 -3.03 -7.43 -7.07
N ARG A 205 -4.24 -7.25 -6.53
CA ARG A 205 -5.48 -7.64 -7.21
C ARG A 205 -5.79 -6.73 -8.39
N GLY A 206 -6.13 -7.33 -9.51
CA GLY A 206 -6.76 -6.68 -10.66
C GLY A 206 -5.86 -5.82 -11.52
N TRP A 207 -4.57 -5.69 -11.22
CA TRP A 207 -3.59 -5.05 -12.09
C TRP A 207 -2.61 -6.07 -12.66
N ASN A 208 -2.12 -5.81 -13.85
CA ASN A 208 -1.19 -6.66 -14.59
C ASN A 208 0.13 -5.94 -14.82
N GLU A 209 1.08 -6.63 -15.45
CA GLU A 209 2.32 -6.02 -15.90
C GLU A 209 2.03 -4.87 -16.86
N PHE A 210 2.74 -3.75 -16.67
CA PHE A 210 2.64 -2.57 -17.52
C PHE A 210 4.01 -1.91 -17.70
N THR A 211 4.16 -1.11 -18.76
CA THR A 211 5.40 -0.38 -19.06
C THR A 211 5.16 1.12 -19.02
N LEU A 212 6.11 1.85 -18.44
CA LEU A 212 6.09 3.30 -18.29
C LEU A 212 7.35 3.94 -18.84
N HIS A 213 7.21 5.10 -19.45
CA HIS A 213 8.26 6.11 -19.49
C HIS A 213 8.17 6.90 -18.17
N ASP A 214 9.05 6.60 -17.21
CA ASP A 214 8.97 7.17 -15.86
C ASP A 214 10.31 7.11 -15.12
N GLU A 215 10.33 7.59 -13.89
CA GLU A 215 11.47 7.58 -12.97
C GLU A 215 11.21 6.68 -11.76
N PRO A 216 11.01 5.36 -11.93
CA PRO A 216 10.97 4.47 -10.77
C PRO A 216 12.34 4.46 -10.09
N TYR A 217 12.38 4.83 -8.81
CA TYR A 217 13.62 4.81 -8.04
C TYR A 217 14.12 3.37 -7.86
N ILE A 218 15.42 3.20 -8.03
CA ILE A 218 16.10 1.91 -7.86
C ILE A 218 17.09 1.98 -6.70
N ASN A 219 17.54 0.81 -6.24
CA ASN A 219 18.41 0.70 -5.07
C ASN A 219 17.82 1.41 -3.84
N ASN A 220 16.51 1.24 -3.59
CA ASN A 220 15.86 1.79 -2.40
C ASN A 220 16.42 1.14 -1.13
N TYR A 221 16.38 1.87 -0.02
CA TYR A 221 16.91 1.38 1.25
C TYR A 221 15.85 0.63 2.05
N PHE A 222 16.18 -0.60 2.46
CA PHE A 222 15.29 -1.50 3.22
C PHE A 222 15.87 -1.90 4.58
N GLY A 223 17.06 -1.42 4.93
CA GLY A 223 17.69 -1.67 6.22
C GLY A 223 19.18 -1.97 6.13
N ALA A 224 19.85 -1.94 7.27
CA ALA A 224 21.31 -2.10 7.37
C ALA A 224 21.79 -3.55 7.12
N ASP A 225 20.90 -4.54 7.23
CA ASP A 225 21.25 -5.95 7.05
C ASP A 225 21.28 -6.33 5.56
N GLY A 226 22.40 -5.96 4.90
CA GLY A 226 22.62 -6.22 3.47
C GLY A 226 21.57 -5.60 2.54
N ASN A 227 20.86 -4.59 3.00
CA ASN A 227 19.75 -3.94 2.29
C ASN A 227 18.66 -4.92 1.82
N GLN A 228 18.40 -5.97 2.58
CA GLN A 228 17.34 -6.94 2.31
C GLN A 228 16.01 -6.49 2.89
N LEU A 229 14.91 -6.92 2.23
CA LEU A 229 13.57 -6.72 2.78
C LEU A 229 13.45 -7.43 4.13
N ALA A 230 12.97 -6.73 5.16
CA ALA A 230 12.67 -7.36 6.44
C ALA A 230 11.56 -8.43 6.29
N PRO A 231 11.47 -9.45 7.17
CA PRO A 231 10.52 -10.55 7.04
C PRO A 231 9.03 -10.13 6.95
N ASN A 232 8.68 -8.98 7.48
CA ASN A 232 7.33 -8.41 7.43
C ASN A 232 7.12 -7.41 6.28
N VAL A 233 8.11 -7.25 5.40
CA VAL A 233 8.06 -6.39 4.20
C VAL A 233 7.91 -7.26 2.97
N THR A 234 6.92 -6.95 2.13
CA THR A 234 6.63 -7.67 0.90
C THR A 234 6.85 -6.77 -0.31
N ALA A 235 7.69 -7.21 -1.26
CA ALA A 235 7.76 -6.59 -2.58
C ALA A 235 6.44 -6.86 -3.32
N LEU A 236 5.74 -5.82 -3.74
CA LEU A 236 4.48 -5.89 -4.48
C LEU A 236 4.70 -5.78 -5.98
N ALA A 237 5.58 -4.87 -6.39
CA ALA A 237 5.98 -4.66 -7.77
C ALA A 237 7.49 -4.57 -7.88
N THR A 238 8.01 -5.16 -8.94
CA THR A 238 9.45 -5.12 -9.28
C THR A 238 9.65 -4.68 -10.72
N SER A 239 10.86 -4.22 -11.02
CA SER A 239 11.31 -3.92 -12.37
C SER A 239 12.74 -4.39 -12.57
N MET A 240 13.08 -4.82 -13.78
CA MET A 240 14.46 -5.20 -14.13
C MET A 240 15.21 -3.97 -14.62
N LEU A 241 15.86 -3.26 -13.69
CA LEU A 241 16.51 -1.96 -13.93
C LEU A 241 17.93 -1.92 -13.34
N PRO A 242 18.84 -1.07 -13.85
CA PRO A 242 18.70 -0.36 -15.13
C PRO A 242 18.88 -1.32 -16.32
N PRO A 243 18.42 -0.98 -17.54
CA PRO A 243 18.49 -1.88 -18.70
C PRO A 243 19.91 -2.34 -19.06
N GLU A 244 20.90 -1.48 -18.85
CA GLU A 244 22.32 -1.78 -19.10
C GLU A 244 22.96 -2.77 -18.12
N SER A 245 22.36 -2.94 -16.94
CA SER A 245 22.80 -3.90 -15.90
C SER A 245 21.60 -4.33 -15.06
N PRO A 246 20.70 -5.17 -15.62
CA PRO A 246 19.41 -5.43 -15.02
C PRO A 246 19.53 -6.15 -13.68
N LYS A 247 18.92 -5.54 -12.66
CA LYS A 247 18.70 -6.13 -11.34
C LYS A 247 17.22 -6.08 -11.05
N ARG A 248 16.74 -6.99 -10.23
CA ARG A 248 15.34 -6.98 -9.77
C ARG A 248 15.19 -5.91 -8.70
N GLU A 249 14.76 -4.73 -9.09
CA GLU A 249 14.51 -3.60 -8.20
C GLU A 249 13.09 -3.66 -7.65
N THR A 250 12.92 -3.41 -6.35
CA THR A 250 11.61 -3.28 -5.72
C THR A 250 11.13 -1.84 -5.88
N VAL A 251 10.04 -1.65 -6.63
CA VAL A 251 9.49 -0.33 -6.98
C VAL A 251 8.14 -0.03 -6.31
N ALA A 252 7.52 -1.05 -5.72
CA ALA A 252 6.43 -0.89 -4.75
C ALA A 252 6.50 -2.02 -3.71
N TRP A 253 6.24 -1.68 -2.45
CA TRP A 253 6.31 -2.60 -1.33
C TRP A 253 5.27 -2.28 -0.26
N CYS A 254 5.03 -3.21 0.62
CA CYS A 254 4.21 -3.00 1.80
C CYS A 254 4.80 -3.65 3.04
N VAL A 255 4.36 -3.22 4.19
CA VAL A 255 4.71 -3.78 5.50
C VAL A 255 3.46 -4.00 6.35
N GLU A 256 3.40 -5.12 7.04
CA GLU A 256 2.48 -5.36 8.16
C GLU A 256 3.25 -5.17 9.46
N ARG A 257 2.86 -4.16 10.22
CA ARG A 257 3.55 -3.79 11.45
C ARG A 257 3.05 -4.56 12.66
N PRO A 258 3.88 -4.74 13.72
CA PRO A 258 3.46 -5.39 14.96
C PRO A 258 2.29 -4.70 15.68
N ASP A 259 2.10 -3.38 15.47
CA ASP A 259 0.98 -2.59 16.00
C ASP A 259 -0.33 -2.79 15.21
N SER A 260 -0.40 -3.80 14.35
CA SER A 260 -1.49 -4.06 13.41
C SER A 260 -1.70 -2.96 12.35
N GLY A 261 -0.82 -1.98 12.25
CA GLY A 261 -0.82 -0.99 11.20
C GLY A 261 -0.20 -1.53 9.92
N ARG A 262 -0.40 -0.82 8.81
CA ARG A 262 0.08 -1.19 7.50
C ARG A 262 0.79 -0.03 6.83
N GLY A 263 1.89 -0.30 6.14
CA GLY A 263 2.60 0.68 5.33
C GLY A 263 2.63 0.27 3.86
N PHE A 264 2.59 1.24 2.96
CA PHE A 264 2.72 1.03 1.52
C PHE A 264 3.59 2.14 0.92
N GLY A 265 4.64 1.76 0.23
CA GLY A 265 5.53 2.64 -0.53
C GLY A 265 5.50 2.30 -2.01
N ILE A 266 5.43 3.32 -2.86
CA ILE A 266 5.55 3.19 -4.31
C ILE A 266 6.36 4.35 -4.87
N VAL A 267 7.35 4.06 -5.71
CA VAL A 267 8.29 5.06 -6.23
C VAL A 267 7.91 5.60 -7.61
N MET A 268 6.63 5.57 -7.93
CA MET A 268 5.99 6.06 -9.16
C MET A 268 4.65 6.73 -8.84
N PRO A 269 4.07 7.57 -9.74
CA PRO A 269 4.65 8.12 -10.96
C PRO A 269 5.44 9.41 -10.71
N HIS A 270 6.50 9.62 -11.50
CA HIS A 270 7.20 10.91 -11.65
C HIS A 270 6.44 11.83 -12.62
N PHE A 271 6.16 11.33 -13.83
CA PHE A 271 5.39 12.06 -14.82
C PHE A 271 3.90 11.99 -14.54
N TYR A 272 3.27 13.16 -14.46
CA TYR A 272 1.85 13.24 -14.14
C TYR A 272 0.96 12.51 -15.17
N LYS A 273 1.32 12.52 -16.43
CA LYS A 273 0.61 11.80 -17.51
C LYS A 273 0.43 10.30 -17.22
N ASN A 274 1.32 9.68 -16.44
CA ASN A 274 1.27 8.26 -16.12
C ASN A 274 0.11 7.87 -15.21
N TRP A 275 -0.56 8.85 -14.59
CA TRP A 275 -1.84 8.61 -13.92
C TRP A 275 -2.95 8.15 -14.89
N ARG A 276 -2.75 8.23 -16.23
CA ARG A 276 -3.64 7.61 -17.23
C ARG A 276 -3.57 6.08 -17.21
N VAL A 277 -2.47 5.49 -16.76
CA VAL A 277 -2.27 4.03 -16.74
C VAL A 277 -3.13 3.42 -15.66
N GLU A 278 -4.12 2.64 -16.05
CA GLU A 278 -5.12 2.06 -15.14
C GLU A 278 -4.47 1.14 -14.10
N ASP A 279 -3.56 0.27 -14.54
CA ASP A 279 -2.88 -0.69 -13.65
C ASP A 279 -2.04 0.02 -12.58
N LEU A 280 -1.39 1.13 -12.90
CA LEU A 280 -0.68 1.98 -11.93
C LEU A 280 -1.65 2.62 -10.93
N ARG A 281 -2.74 3.23 -11.41
CA ARG A 281 -3.77 3.80 -10.52
C ARG A 281 -4.34 2.74 -9.60
N ARG A 282 -4.69 1.56 -10.14
CA ARG A 282 -5.23 0.44 -9.37
C ARG A 282 -4.27 -0.03 -8.29
N LEU A 283 -2.98 -0.17 -8.60
CA LEU A 283 -1.96 -0.51 -7.62
C LEU A 283 -1.91 0.50 -6.47
N ILE A 284 -1.93 1.80 -6.78
CA ILE A 284 -1.88 2.86 -5.76
C ILE A 284 -3.17 2.85 -4.92
N LEU A 285 -4.35 2.80 -5.54
CA LEU A 285 -5.63 2.80 -4.84
C LEU A 285 -5.82 1.54 -3.99
N ASN A 286 -5.41 0.37 -4.48
CA ASN A 286 -5.37 -0.86 -3.69
C ASN A 286 -4.49 -0.70 -2.44
N GLY A 287 -3.32 -0.08 -2.58
CA GLY A 287 -2.41 0.20 -1.46
C GLY A 287 -3.05 1.08 -0.40
N ILE A 288 -3.72 2.15 -0.82
CA ILE A 288 -4.43 3.07 0.09
C ILE A 288 -5.57 2.36 0.82
N VAL A 289 -6.43 1.65 0.09
CA VAL A 289 -7.55 0.89 0.65
C VAL A 289 -7.06 -0.17 1.63
N TRP A 290 -6.01 -0.91 1.27
CA TRP A 290 -5.44 -1.94 2.13
C TRP A 290 -4.83 -1.36 3.40
N THR A 291 -4.11 -0.23 3.32
CA THR A 291 -3.53 0.42 4.51
C THR A 291 -4.59 0.99 5.45
N ALA A 292 -5.75 1.38 4.91
CA ALA A 292 -6.93 1.79 5.69
C ALA A 292 -7.67 0.61 6.36
N LYS A 293 -7.14 -0.63 6.23
CA LYS A 293 -7.75 -1.89 6.71
C LYS A 293 -9.09 -2.23 6.07
N ILE A 294 -9.36 -1.66 4.92
CA ILE A 294 -10.52 -1.99 4.10
C ILE A 294 -10.16 -3.18 3.21
N GLN A 295 -11.11 -4.06 3.01
CA GLN A 295 -10.93 -5.23 2.14
C GLN A 295 -10.81 -4.76 0.68
N VAL A 296 -9.66 -4.98 0.05
CA VAL A 296 -9.49 -4.74 -1.38
C VAL A 296 -10.39 -5.73 -2.15
N PRO A 297 -11.23 -5.25 -3.09
CA PRO A 297 -12.09 -6.12 -3.90
C PRO A 297 -11.30 -7.21 -4.65
N PRO A 298 -11.90 -8.37 -4.97
CA PRO A 298 -11.21 -9.46 -5.68
C PRO A 298 -10.55 -9.05 -6.99
N GLY A 299 -11.16 -8.15 -7.76
CA GLY A 299 -10.62 -7.58 -8.99
C GLY A 299 -9.84 -6.27 -8.81
N GLY A 300 -9.45 -5.93 -7.57
CA GLY A 300 -8.86 -4.62 -7.25
C GLY A 300 -9.89 -3.49 -7.23
N VAL A 301 -9.45 -2.31 -6.84
CA VAL A 301 -10.26 -1.08 -6.91
C VAL A 301 -10.47 -0.70 -8.37
N ARG A 302 -11.72 -0.48 -8.76
CA ARG A 302 -12.09 -0.03 -10.11
C ARG A 302 -12.55 1.41 -10.08
N THR A 303 -12.08 2.18 -11.05
CA THR A 303 -12.45 3.58 -11.25
C THR A 303 -12.51 3.87 -12.74
N GLU A 304 -13.32 4.80 -13.15
CA GLU A 304 -13.27 5.33 -14.51
C GLU A 304 -11.89 5.95 -14.83
N SER A 305 -11.59 6.04 -16.11
CA SER A 305 -10.38 6.69 -16.60
C SER A 305 -10.52 8.21 -16.41
N PRO A 306 -9.67 8.85 -15.57
CA PRO A 306 -9.82 10.27 -15.31
C PRO A 306 -9.33 11.11 -16.49
N ASN A 307 -9.99 12.25 -16.75
CA ASN A 307 -9.39 13.31 -17.52
C ASN A 307 -8.42 14.09 -16.62
N LEU A 308 -7.13 14.00 -16.88
CA LEU A 308 -6.08 14.53 -16.01
C LEU A 308 -6.13 16.07 -15.84
N THR A 309 -6.69 16.79 -16.81
CA THR A 309 -6.82 18.26 -16.73
C THR A 309 -7.82 18.71 -15.65
N ASP A 310 -8.79 17.86 -15.29
CA ASP A 310 -9.84 18.20 -14.33
C ASP A 310 -9.29 18.37 -12.89
N PHE A 311 -8.07 17.92 -12.67
CA PHE A 311 -7.37 18.05 -11.36
C PHE A 311 -6.42 19.24 -11.30
N ASN A 312 -6.52 20.19 -12.24
CA ASN A 312 -5.75 21.43 -12.29
C ASN A 312 -4.23 21.24 -12.07
N PRO A 313 -3.55 20.39 -12.89
CA PRO A 313 -2.09 20.35 -12.90
C PRO A 313 -1.52 21.63 -13.52
N GLU A 314 -0.25 21.96 -13.25
CA GLU A 314 0.44 22.99 -14.03
C GLU A 314 0.58 22.53 -15.49
N SER A 315 0.82 21.24 -15.72
CA SER A 315 0.78 20.61 -17.04
C SER A 315 0.51 19.10 -16.94
N VAL A 316 -0.13 18.52 -17.92
CA VAL A 316 -0.25 17.05 -18.06
C VAL A 316 1.04 16.45 -18.62
N GLU A 317 1.63 17.11 -19.61
CA GLU A 317 2.88 16.67 -20.23
C GLU A 317 4.07 17.44 -19.63
N PHE A 318 5.23 16.80 -19.63
CA PHE A 318 6.46 17.41 -19.14
C PHE A 318 6.80 18.69 -19.91
N VAL A 319 7.01 19.78 -19.16
CA VAL A 319 7.46 21.07 -19.73
C VAL A 319 8.83 21.39 -19.14
N ARG A 320 9.84 21.41 -20.03
CA ARG A 320 11.19 21.77 -19.64
C ARG A 320 11.26 23.24 -19.21
N ARG A 321 11.68 23.50 -17.97
CA ARG A 321 11.95 24.88 -17.55
C ARG A 321 13.12 25.48 -18.35
N PRO A 322 13.02 26.74 -18.78
CA PRO A 322 14.17 27.42 -19.37
C PRO A 322 15.37 27.37 -18.42
N ALA A 323 16.57 27.17 -18.98
CA ALA A 323 17.78 27.29 -18.19
C ALA A 323 17.84 28.69 -17.55
N LYS A 324 18.13 28.75 -16.24
CA LYS A 324 18.35 30.05 -15.60
C LYS A 324 19.47 30.77 -16.37
N PRO A 325 19.31 32.08 -16.68
CA PRO A 325 20.39 32.85 -17.28
C PRO A 325 21.64 32.66 -16.43
N LYS A 326 22.74 32.26 -17.02
CA LYS A 326 24.05 32.37 -16.39
C LYS A 326 24.30 33.87 -16.28
N TYR A 327 24.17 34.42 -15.11
CA TYR A 327 24.64 35.78 -14.88
C TYR A 327 26.15 35.79 -15.16
N PRO A 328 26.65 36.80 -15.87
CA PRO A 328 28.08 36.93 -16.16
C PRO A 328 28.93 37.10 -14.90
#